data_b4cac41c733b2155ddfb2d31efd9e81c
#
_entry.id   b4cac41c733b2155ddfb2d31efd9e81c
#
_cell.length_a   1.000
_cell.length_b   1.000
_cell.length_c   1.000
_cell.angle_alpha   90.00
_cell.angle_beta   90.00
_cell.angle_gamma   90.00
#
_symmetry.space_group_name_H-M   'P 1'
#
loop_
_entity.id
_entity.type
_entity.pdbx_description
1 polymer ?
#
loop_
_entity_poly.entity_id
_entity_poly.type
_entity_poly.pdbx_seq_one_letter_code
_entity_poly.pdbx_strand_id
1 'polypeptide(L)'
;MNIPSVEFIFVRQKDCNDKAFGFDKVNSVDLLGKGKHVVFALPGAFTPTCTQFQLPSYEASYNNFKEEGVDEVWCISVNDGFVMNAWQKELGIEKVKLIPDGNAMWTGLMNQLVTKNDKGFGLRSWRYACVIEDGVITKMFEEPGKVDDADEDPYEVSYPENVVNWIRTGETF
;
A
#
# COMPACT_ATOMS: atom_id res chain seq x y z
N MET A 1 10.97 -13.48 4.74
CA MET A 1 11.63 -12.21 5.16
C MET A 1 10.76 -11.55 6.21
N ASN A 2 11.35 -11.15 7.34
CA ASN A 2 10.62 -10.37 8.32
C ASN A 2 10.30 -8.98 7.77
N ILE A 3 9.18 -8.41 8.20
CA ILE A 3 8.85 -7.02 7.86
C ILE A 3 9.88 -6.06 8.46
N PRO A 4 10.21 -4.96 7.78
CA PRO A 4 11.09 -3.95 8.37
C PRO A 4 10.38 -3.22 9.52
N SER A 5 11.15 -2.87 10.55
CA SER A 5 10.66 -2.04 11.66
C SER A 5 10.90 -0.57 11.31
N VAL A 6 9.82 0.13 10.98
CA VAL A 6 9.85 1.55 10.65
C VAL A 6 8.73 2.28 11.37
N GLU A 7 8.93 3.57 11.56
CA GLU A 7 7.91 4.44 12.14
C GLU A 7 7.16 5.17 11.03
N PHE A 8 5.85 4.96 10.97
CA PHE A 8 4.95 5.73 10.10
C PHE A 8 4.40 6.93 10.87
N ILE A 9 4.22 8.04 10.17
CA ILE A 9 3.64 9.26 10.73
C ILE A 9 2.25 9.46 10.13
N PHE A 10 1.23 9.09 10.88
CA PHE A 10 -0.16 9.31 10.53
C PHE A 10 -0.59 10.73 10.90
N VAL A 11 -1.55 11.27 10.17
CA VAL A 11 -2.17 12.56 10.49
C VAL A 11 -3.60 12.32 10.95
N ARG A 12 -3.89 12.76 12.15
CA ARG A 12 -5.24 12.74 12.73
C ARG A 12 -5.91 14.09 12.48
N GLN A 13 -6.80 14.13 11.49
CA GLN A 13 -7.49 15.33 11.03
C GLN A 13 -8.90 14.95 10.56
N LYS A 14 -9.91 15.74 10.93
CA LYS A 14 -11.30 15.47 10.53
C LYS A 14 -11.53 15.69 9.03
N ASP A 15 -11.00 16.80 8.51
CA ASP A 15 -11.03 17.14 7.10
C ASP A 15 -9.91 18.13 6.78
N CYS A 16 -9.67 18.41 5.50
CA CYS A 16 -8.56 19.28 5.07
C CYS A 16 -8.71 20.77 5.49
N ASN A 17 -9.87 21.17 5.97
CA ASN A 17 -10.11 22.52 6.54
C ASN A 17 -9.95 22.55 8.05
N ASP A 18 -9.86 21.40 8.71
CA ASP A 18 -9.67 21.32 10.14
C ASP A 18 -8.24 21.74 10.52
N LYS A 19 -8.14 22.84 11.25
CA LYS A 19 -6.87 23.34 11.77
C LYS A 19 -6.40 22.57 13.00
N ALA A 20 -7.28 21.80 13.62
CA ALA A 20 -6.96 20.94 14.76
C ALA A 20 -6.53 19.55 14.23
N PHE A 21 -5.22 19.34 14.09
CA PHE A 21 -4.66 18.06 13.67
C PHE A 21 -3.55 17.62 14.63
N GLY A 22 -3.19 16.33 14.57
CA GLY A 22 -2.09 15.77 15.32
C GLY A 22 -1.34 14.75 14.49
N PHE A 23 -0.07 14.54 14.84
CA PHE A 23 0.77 13.51 14.26
C PHE A 23 0.83 12.30 15.21
N ASP A 24 0.50 11.12 14.69
CA ASP A 24 0.56 9.87 15.43
C ASP A 24 1.66 8.98 14.85
N LYS A 25 2.65 8.66 15.69
CA LYS A 25 3.77 7.79 15.32
C LYS A 25 3.41 6.35 15.61
N VAL A 26 3.43 5.51 14.60
CA VAL A 26 3.07 4.09 14.72
C VAL A 26 4.14 3.22 14.07
N ASN A 27 4.67 2.26 14.82
CA ASN A 27 5.65 1.32 14.29
C ASN A 27 4.97 0.24 13.44
N SER A 28 5.60 -0.12 12.32
CA SER A 28 5.13 -1.14 11.40
C SER A 28 4.91 -2.50 12.07
N VAL A 29 5.74 -2.85 13.04
CA VAL A 29 5.60 -4.11 13.80
C VAL A 29 4.33 -4.11 14.65
N ASP A 30 3.93 -2.96 15.19
CA ASP A 30 2.68 -2.84 15.95
C ASP A 30 1.46 -2.97 15.05
N LEU A 31 1.55 -2.49 13.79
CA LEU A 31 0.46 -2.59 12.82
C LEU A 31 0.34 -3.98 12.18
N LEU A 32 1.46 -4.58 11.82
CA LEU A 32 1.54 -5.70 10.89
C LEU A 32 2.21 -6.95 11.48
N GLY A 33 2.69 -6.86 12.73
CA GLY A 33 3.48 -7.91 13.35
C GLY A 33 2.68 -9.12 13.86
N LYS A 34 1.35 -9.02 13.90
CA LYS A 34 0.46 -10.12 14.35
C LYS A 34 -0.70 -10.27 13.39
N GLY A 35 -1.09 -11.52 13.15
CA GLY A 35 -2.20 -11.85 12.26
C GLY A 35 -1.80 -11.90 10.79
N LYS A 36 -2.80 -11.99 9.94
CA LYS A 36 -2.63 -12.06 8.48
C LYS A 36 -3.04 -10.72 7.86
N HIS A 37 -2.13 -10.13 7.13
CA HIS A 37 -2.34 -8.85 6.48
C HIS A 37 -2.00 -8.92 4.99
N VAL A 38 -2.72 -8.15 4.20
CA VAL A 38 -2.35 -7.87 2.80
C VAL A 38 -1.95 -6.41 2.73
N VAL A 39 -0.77 -6.15 2.20
CA VAL A 39 -0.28 -4.79 1.93
C VAL A 39 -0.05 -4.67 0.43
N PHE A 40 -0.62 -3.66 -0.18
CA PHE A 40 -0.29 -3.30 -1.55
C PHE A 40 0.27 -1.88 -1.61
N ALA A 41 1.25 -1.70 -2.49
CA ALA A 41 1.93 -0.44 -2.68
C ALA A 41 1.81 0.03 -4.12
N LEU A 42 1.92 1.33 -4.30
CA LEU A 42 1.68 1.99 -5.58
C LEU A 42 2.49 3.28 -5.68
N PRO A 43 2.71 3.79 -6.91
CA PRO A 43 3.55 4.97 -7.14
C PRO A 43 3.04 6.27 -6.52
N GLY A 44 1.75 6.39 -6.22
CA GLY A 44 1.32 7.60 -5.52
C GLY A 44 -0.19 7.83 -5.50
N ALA A 45 -0.63 8.50 -4.45
CA ALA A 45 -1.98 9.03 -4.33
C ALA A 45 -2.27 10.00 -5.49
N PHE A 46 -3.50 10.00 -5.97
CA PHE A 46 -4.00 10.85 -7.07
C PHE A 46 -3.36 10.58 -8.45
N THR A 47 -2.46 9.60 -8.58
CA THR A 47 -1.92 9.21 -9.89
C THR A 47 -2.92 8.30 -10.63
N PRO A 48 -2.90 8.23 -11.99
CA PRO A 48 -4.00 7.63 -12.75
C PRO A 48 -4.31 6.16 -12.42
N THR A 49 -3.38 5.24 -12.61
CA THR A 49 -3.60 3.79 -12.38
C THR A 49 -3.94 3.49 -10.93
N CYS A 50 -3.28 4.14 -10.00
CA CYS A 50 -3.49 3.96 -8.57
C CYS A 50 -4.90 4.39 -8.13
N THR A 51 -5.39 5.48 -8.70
CA THR A 51 -6.68 6.11 -8.36
C THR A 51 -7.85 5.48 -9.10
N GLN A 52 -7.68 5.17 -10.38
CA GLN A 52 -8.76 4.66 -11.23
C GLN A 52 -8.97 3.15 -11.07
N PHE A 53 -7.92 2.39 -10.79
CA PHE A 53 -7.97 0.93 -10.82
C PHE A 53 -7.53 0.27 -9.52
N GLN A 54 -6.31 0.54 -9.04
CA GLN A 54 -5.71 -0.28 -7.99
C GLN A 54 -6.42 -0.16 -6.64
N LEU A 55 -6.49 1.03 -6.07
CA LEU A 55 -7.14 1.23 -4.77
C LEU A 55 -8.63 0.87 -4.79
N PRO A 56 -9.42 1.30 -5.80
CA PRO A 56 -10.81 0.90 -5.89
C PRO A 56 -11.02 -0.62 -6.02
N SER A 57 -10.16 -1.34 -6.74
CA SER A 57 -10.27 -2.79 -6.90
C SER A 57 -10.02 -3.53 -5.58
N TYR A 58 -9.06 -3.08 -4.79
CA TYR A 58 -8.83 -3.64 -3.45
C TYR A 58 -9.98 -3.35 -2.48
N GLU A 59 -10.55 -2.15 -2.55
CA GLU A 59 -11.73 -1.79 -1.76
C GLU A 59 -12.92 -2.71 -2.10
N ALA A 60 -13.16 -2.93 -3.39
CA ALA A 60 -14.21 -3.83 -3.86
C ALA A 60 -13.99 -5.30 -3.45
N SER A 61 -12.74 -5.73 -3.36
CA SER A 61 -12.36 -7.10 -3.00
C SER A 61 -12.15 -7.31 -1.50
N TYR A 62 -12.33 -6.30 -0.67
CA TYR A 62 -12.03 -6.36 0.76
C TYR A 62 -12.70 -7.54 1.46
N ASN A 63 -13.98 -7.79 1.20
CA ASN A 63 -14.71 -8.90 1.80
C ASN A 63 -14.17 -10.26 1.36
N ASN A 64 -13.68 -10.39 0.14
CA ASN A 64 -13.04 -11.61 -0.34
C ASN A 64 -11.79 -11.94 0.47
N PHE A 65 -10.99 -10.93 0.81
CA PHE A 65 -9.84 -11.11 1.70
C PHE A 65 -10.27 -11.53 3.10
N LYS A 66 -11.32 -10.93 3.64
CA LYS A 66 -11.84 -11.30 4.97
C LYS A 66 -12.32 -12.76 5.02
N GLU A 67 -12.96 -13.24 3.97
CA GLU A 67 -13.39 -14.64 3.86
C GLU A 67 -12.23 -15.62 3.87
N GLU A 68 -11.05 -15.21 3.40
CA GLU A 68 -9.82 -16.01 3.40
C GLU A 68 -8.97 -15.81 4.67
N GLY A 69 -9.55 -15.23 5.72
CA GLY A 69 -8.89 -15.09 7.01
C GLY A 69 -7.88 -13.94 7.10
N VAL A 70 -7.91 -12.99 6.16
CA VAL A 70 -7.11 -11.77 6.24
C VAL A 70 -7.71 -10.83 7.28
N ASP A 71 -6.91 -10.39 8.24
CA ASP A 71 -7.36 -9.49 9.29
C ASP A 71 -7.54 -8.07 8.77
N GLU A 72 -6.63 -7.60 7.92
CA GLU A 72 -6.71 -6.24 7.38
C GLU A 72 -6.00 -6.11 6.03
N VAL A 73 -6.49 -5.17 5.22
CA VAL A 73 -5.93 -4.81 3.90
C VAL A 73 -5.45 -3.36 3.95
N TRP A 74 -4.20 -3.14 3.57
CA TRP A 74 -3.51 -1.87 3.69
C TRP A 74 -2.98 -1.40 2.33
N CYS A 75 -3.16 -0.12 2.05
CA CYS A 75 -2.53 0.56 0.92
C CYS A 75 -1.41 1.44 1.45
N ILE A 76 -0.19 1.27 0.93
CA ILE A 76 0.96 2.08 1.31
C ILE A 76 1.48 2.89 0.12
N SER A 77 1.85 4.12 0.35
CA SER A 77 2.39 5.01 -0.68
C SER A 77 3.41 5.97 -0.07
N VAL A 78 4.38 6.40 -0.89
CA VAL A 78 5.33 7.45 -0.54
C VAL A 78 4.64 8.80 -0.68
N ASN A 79 3.72 9.05 0.25
CA ASN A 79 2.96 10.29 0.42
C ASN A 79 2.78 10.53 1.92
N ASP A 80 2.64 11.77 2.33
CA ASP A 80 2.39 12.11 3.72
C ASP A 80 0.95 11.82 4.16
N GLY A 81 0.70 11.93 5.45
CA GLY A 81 -0.61 11.62 6.03
C GLY A 81 -1.72 12.55 5.58
N PHE A 82 -1.44 13.81 5.28
CA PHE A 82 -2.45 14.75 4.77
C PHE A 82 -2.93 14.34 3.38
N VAL A 83 -2.01 13.98 2.50
CA VAL A 83 -2.32 13.53 1.15
C VAL A 83 -3.09 12.22 1.18
N MET A 84 -2.67 11.25 1.99
CA MET A 84 -3.35 9.95 2.11
C MET A 84 -4.78 10.11 2.64
N ASN A 85 -4.99 10.97 3.64
CA ASN A 85 -6.33 11.25 4.17
C ASN A 85 -7.24 11.90 3.12
N ALA A 86 -6.72 12.88 2.37
CA ALA A 86 -7.47 13.54 1.31
C ALA A 86 -7.83 12.57 0.18
N TRP A 87 -6.90 11.70 -0.21
CA TRP A 87 -7.11 10.69 -1.24
C TRP A 87 -8.15 9.66 -0.83
N GLN A 88 -8.07 9.17 0.40
CA GLN A 88 -9.06 8.26 0.96
C GLN A 88 -10.47 8.85 0.90
N LYS A 89 -10.61 10.10 1.31
CA LYS A 89 -11.90 10.81 1.32
C LYS A 89 -12.43 11.02 -0.10
N GLU A 90 -11.58 11.47 -1.01
CA GLU A 90 -11.96 11.73 -2.41
C GLU A 90 -12.49 10.45 -3.10
N LEU A 91 -11.88 9.30 -2.85
CA LEU A 91 -12.29 8.03 -3.44
C LEU A 91 -13.39 7.29 -2.66
N GLY A 92 -13.81 7.80 -1.50
CA GLY A 92 -14.81 7.16 -0.66
C GLY A 92 -14.37 5.80 -0.12
N ILE A 93 -13.07 5.63 0.17
CA ILE A 93 -12.51 4.40 0.71
C ILE A 93 -12.90 4.24 2.18
N GLU A 94 -13.60 3.18 2.52
CA GLU A 94 -14.13 2.95 3.86
C GLU A 94 -13.49 1.74 4.55
N LYS A 95 -13.03 0.73 3.81
CA LYS A 95 -12.58 -0.57 4.32
C LYS A 95 -11.08 -0.72 4.29
N VAL A 96 -10.44 -0.45 3.14
CA VAL A 96 -8.98 -0.48 3.01
C VAL A 96 -8.38 0.66 3.83
N LYS A 97 -7.35 0.35 4.61
CA LYS A 97 -6.63 1.32 5.43
C LYS A 97 -5.40 1.82 4.69
N LEU A 98 -5.12 3.11 4.78
CA LEU A 98 -4.01 3.75 4.08
C LEU A 98 -2.87 4.03 5.05
N ILE A 99 -1.64 3.68 4.64
CA ILE A 99 -0.42 3.92 5.40
C ILE A 99 0.40 5.00 4.68
N PRO A 100 0.67 6.14 5.33
CA PRO A 100 1.56 7.16 4.77
C PRO A 100 3.03 6.80 5.02
N ASP A 101 3.75 6.45 3.97
CA ASP A 101 5.21 6.24 4.00
C ASP A 101 5.92 7.48 3.44
N GLY A 102 5.60 8.65 3.98
CA GLY A 102 6.10 9.94 3.48
C GLY A 102 7.61 10.08 3.52
N ASN A 103 8.29 9.40 4.43
CA ASN A 103 9.74 9.38 4.53
C ASN A 103 10.39 8.28 3.68
N ALA A 104 9.62 7.49 2.97
CA ALA A 104 10.08 6.39 2.10
C ALA A 104 10.90 5.30 2.84
N MET A 105 10.81 5.21 4.15
CA MET A 105 11.60 4.26 4.94
C MET A 105 11.17 2.81 4.70
N TRP A 106 9.87 2.54 4.77
CA TRP A 106 9.34 1.22 4.46
C TRP A 106 9.67 0.83 3.02
N THR A 107 9.35 1.69 2.09
CA THR A 107 9.56 1.44 0.65
C THR A 107 11.02 1.15 0.35
N GLY A 108 11.96 1.91 0.93
CA GLY A 108 13.39 1.67 0.77
C GLY A 108 13.85 0.33 1.35
N LEU A 109 13.41 0.00 2.57
CA LEU A 109 13.79 -1.25 3.23
C LEU A 109 13.12 -2.49 2.59
N MET A 110 12.00 -2.31 1.92
CA MET A 110 11.36 -3.35 1.11
C MET A 110 12.01 -3.53 -0.27
N ASN A 111 13.05 -2.76 -0.58
CA ASN A 111 13.71 -2.74 -1.90
C ASN A 111 12.74 -2.41 -3.05
N GLN A 112 11.83 -1.48 -2.80
CA GLN A 112 10.79 -1.08 -3.76
C GLN A 112 10.88 0.39 -4.16
N LEU A 113 11.91 1.10 -3.69
CA LEU A 113 12.08 2.51 -3.99
C LEU A 113 12.63 2.69 -5.40
N VAL A 114 11.94 3.52 -6.18
CA VAL A 114 12.34 3.89 -7.54
C VAL A 114 12.22 5.40 -7.71
N THR A 115 12.97 5.97 -8.65
CA THR A 115 12.77 7.34 -9.09
C THR A 115 11.72 7.39 -10.20
N LYS A 116 10.93 8.46 -10.21
CA LYS A 116 9.99 8.81 -11.29
C LYS A 116 10.17 10.29 -11.62
N ASN A 117 11.42 10.67 -11.86
CA ASN A 117 11.83 12.05 -12.09
C ASN A 117 11.33 12.59 -13.44
N ASP A 118 11.23 11.72 -14.42
CA ASP A 118 10.66 12.03 -15.75
C ASP A 118 9.21 12.50 -15.70
N LYS A 119 8.49 12.12 -14.63
CA LYS A 119 7.10 12.51 -14.38
C LYS A 119 6.96 13.58 -13.31
N GLY A 120 8.07 14.04 -12.74
CA GLY A 120 8.07 15.01 -11.64
C GLY A 120 7.60 14.43 -10.30
N PHE A 121 7.59 13.10 -10.14
CA PHE A 121 7.14 12.47 -8.90
C PHE A 121 8.25 12.32 -7.86
N GLY A 122 9.51 12.32 -8.28
CA GLY A 122 10.63 12.04 -7.40
C GLY A 122 10.70 10.57 -6.97
N LEU A 123 11.04 10.33 -5.73
CA LEU A 123 11.11 8.98 -5.15
C LEU A 123 9.72 8.44 -4.85
N ARG A 124 9.43 7.25 -5.36
CA ARG A 124 8.14 6.56 -5.18
C ARG A 124 8.34 5.07 -4.98
N SER A 125 7.27 4.39 -4.58
CA SER A 125 7.26 2.93 -4.54
C SER A 125 7.00 2.35 -5.92
N TRP A 126 7.73 1.26 -6.23
CA TRP A 126 7.28 0.35 -7.27
C TRP A 126 5.95 -0.29 -6.86
N ARG A 127 5.16 -0.75 -7.84
CA ARG A 127 3.87 -1.41 -7.56
C ARG A 127 4.09 -2.86 -7.18
N TYR A 128 3.54 -3.26 -6.05
CA TYR A 128 3.54 -4.64 -5.57
C TYR A 128 2.37 -4.88 -4.62
N ALA A 129 2.12 -6.15 -4.32
CA ALA A 129 1.34 -6.57 -3.17
C ALA A 129 2.12 -7.64 -2.40
N CYS A 130 1.87 -7.77 -1.12
CA CYS A 130 2.45 -8.85 -0.32
C CYS A 130 1.47 -9.36 0.72
N VAL A 131 1.64 -10.62 1.10
CA VAL A 131 0.94 -11.26 2.21
C VAL A 131 1.90 -11.35 3.38
N ILE A 132 1.46 -10.91 4.54
CA ILE A 132 2.23 -10.90 5.79
C ILE A 132 1.48 -11.76 6.81
N GLU A 133 2.18 -12.72 7.41
CA GLU A 133 1.64 -13.55 8.49
C GLU A 133 2.55 -13.45 9.71
N ASP A 134 2.03 -12.94 10.81
CA ASP A 134 2.76 -12.75 12.08
C ASP A 134 4.12 -12.07 11.88
N GLY A 135 4.13 -10.98 11.10
CA GLY A 135 5.33 -10.18 10.83
C GLY A 135 6.29 -10.77 9.79
N VAL A 136 5.91 -11.85 9.12
CA VAL A 136 6.72 -12.49 8.07
C VAL A 136 6.03 -12.32 6.71
N ILE A 137 6.77 -11.83 5.73
CA ILE A 137 6.29 -11.76 4.34
C ILE A 137 6.34 -13.18 3.77
N THR A 138 5.16 -13.76 3.52
CA THR A 138 5.01 -15.13 3.01
C THR A 138 4.91 -15.17 1.50
N LYS A 139 4.48 -14.07 0.87
CA LYS A 139 4.39 -13.95 -0.59
C LYS A 139 4.54 -12.50 -1.02
N MET A 140 5.26 -12.31 -2.13
CA MET A 140 5.42 -11.03 -2.81
C MET A 140 4.90 -11.15 -4.24
N PHE A 141 4.11 -10.17 -4.65
CA PHE A 141 3.60 -9.99 -6.02
C PHE A 141 4.17 -8.68 -6.56
N GLU A 142 5.41 -8.71 -6.98
CA GLU A 142 6.11 -7.54 -7.54
C GLU A 142 5.81 -7.44 -9.03
N GLU A 143 5.36 -6.28 -9.48
CA GLU A 143 5.15 -6.05 -10.90
C GLU A 143 6.47 -6.14 -11.68
N PRO A 144 6.45 -6.69 -12.91
CA PRO A 144 7.67 -6.84 -13.69
C PRO A 144 8.24 -5.50 -14.17
N GLY A 145 9.53 -5.50 -14.50
CA GLY A 145 10.16 -4.34 -15.13
C GLY A 145 10.58 -3.22 -14.16
N LYS A 146 10.77 -3.53 -12.89
CA LYS A 146 11.19 -2.54 -11.88
C LYS A 146 12.51 -1.87 -12.28
N VAL A 147 12.44 -0.58 -12.53
CA VAL A 147 13.57 0.27 -12.91
C VAL A 147 13.23 1.72 -12.61
N ASP A 148 14.26 2.54 -12.39
CA ASP A 148 14.09 3.99 -12.26
C ASP A 148 13.59 4.58 -13.59
N ASP A 149 12.68 5.55 -13.49
CA ASP A 149 12.09 6.24 -14.64
C ASP A 149 11.49 5.29 -15.70
N ALA A 150 10.85 4.22 -15.24
CA ALA A 150 10.22 3.23 -16.10
C ALA A 150 9.20 3.88 -17.05
N ASP A 151 9.24 3.49 -18.32
CA ASP A 151 8.27 3.96 -19.31
C ASP A 151 6.87 3.38 -19.06
N GLU A 152 6.82 2.16 -18.53
CA GLU A 152 5.59 1.43 -18.25
C GLU A 152 5.21 1.52 -16.77
N ASP A 153 3.90 1.44 -16.53
CA ASP A 153 3.32 1.38 -15.18
C ASP A 153 2.45 0.13 -15.06
N PRO A 154 3.08 -1.07 -14.93
CA PRO A 154 2.35 -2.34 -15.01
C PRO A 154 1.43 -2.57 -13.81
N TYR A 155 0.30 -3.22 -14.09
CA TYR A 155 -0.65 -3.71 -13.12
C TYR A 155 -1.17 -5.07 -13.58
N GLU A 156 -0.32 -6.10 -13.45
CA GLU A 156 -0.49 -7.43 -14.05
C GLU A 156 -0.53 -8.57 -13.03
N VAL A 157 0.21 -8.45 -11.92
CA VAL A 157 0.34 -9.53 -10.94
C VAL A 157 -0.14 -9.16 -9.55
N SER A 158 -0.11 -7.88 -9.19
CA SER A 158 -0.47 -7.40 -7.85
C SER A 158 -1.95 -7.06 -7.68
N TYR A 159 -2.81 -7.45 -8.62
CA TYR A 159 -4.25 -7.20 -8.52
C TYR A 159 -4.91 -8.14 -7.50
N PRO A 160 -6.01 -7.70 -6.86
CA PRO A 160 -6.55 -8.37 -5.69
C PRO A 160 -7.02 -9.81 -5.95
N GLU A 161 -7.56 -10.12 -7.12
CA GLU A 161 -8.03 -11.47 -7.45
C GLU A 161 -6.87 -12.48 -7.45
N ASN A 162 -5.70 -12.09 -7.96
CA ASN A 162 -4.51 -12.94 -7.95
C ASN A 162 -4.02 -13.19 -6.51
N VAL A 163 -4.03 -12.15 -5.68
CA VAL A 163 -3.63 -12.26 -4.27
C VAL A 163 -4.60 -13.14 -3.49
N VAL A 164 -5.91 -12.94 -3.64
CA VAL A 164 -6.95 -13.77 -3.01
C VAL A 164 -6.80 -15.23 -3.45
N ASN A 165 -6.61 -15.46 -4.75
CA ASN A 165 -6.44 -16.82 -5.28
C ASN A 165 -5.24 -17.53 -4.66
N TRP A 166 -4.11 -16.82 -4.55
CA TRP A 166 -2.93 -17.40 -3.90
C TRP A 166 -3.18 -17.72 -2.42
N ILE A 167 -3.85 -16.85 -1.68
CA ILE A 167 -4.17 -17.12 -0.26
C ILE A 167 -5.04 -18.38 -0.15
N ARG A 168 -5.99 -18.56 -1.06
CA ARG A 168 -6.93 -19.69 -1.07
C ARG A 168 -6.28 -20.99 -1.52
N THR A 169 -5.45 -20.97 -2.56
CA THR A 169 -4.99 -22.18 -3.26
C THR A 169 -3.47 -22.40 -3.20
N GLY A 170 -2.68 -21.37 -2.88
CA GLY A 170 -1.23 -21.37 -3.00
C GLY A 170 -0.71 -21.17 -4.43
N GLU A 171 -1.60 -20.87 -5.39
CA GLU A 171 -1.26 -20.69 -6.80
C GLU A 171 -1.62 -19.27 -7.26
N THR A 172 -0.87 -18.77 -8.24
CA THR A 172 -1.15 -17.51 -8.94
C THR A 172 -1.77 -17.77 -10.30
N PHE A 173 -2.47 -16.79 -10.81
CA PHE A 173 -2.98 -16.82 -12.18
C PHE A 173 -1.85 -16.63 -13.20
#